data_e6a312a0079b4eaccd4b1268497d380e
#
_entry.id   e6a312a0079b4eaccd4b1268497d380e
#
_cell.length_a   1.000
_cell.length_b   1.000
_cell.length_c   1.000
_cell.angle_alpha   90.00
_cell.angle_beta   90.00
_cell.angle_gamma   90.00
#
_symmetry.space_group_name_H-M   'P 1'
#
loop_
_entity.id
_entity.type
_entity.pdbx_description
1 polymer ?
#
loop_
_entity_poly.entity_id
_entity_poly.type
_entity_poly.pdbx_seq_one_letter_code
_entity_poly.pdbx_strand_id
1 'polypeptide(L)'
;MKRILIINGPNLNLLGKREPGVYGNQSFDEYFQVLKKKYPDAGLEYFQSNHEGALIDKIHETGFSYDGIVLNAGAYTHTSVAI
;
A
#
# COMPACT_ATOMS: atom_id res chain seq x y z
N MET A 1 -2.67 17.37 11.19
CA MET A 1 -2.69 15.93 10.87
C MET A 1 -1.81 15.66 9.66
N LYS A 2 -0.89 14.72 9.79
CA LYS A 2 -0.05 14.32 8.67
C LYS A 2 -0.79 13.36 7.77
N ARG A 3 -0.69 13.57 6.47
CA ARG A 3 -1.29 12.69 5.46
C ARG A 3 -0.25 11.71 4.97
N ILE A 4 -0.54 10.43 5.13
CA ILE A 4 0.37 9.35 4.74
C ILE A 4 -0.38 8.40 3.81
N LEU A 5 0.20 8.16 2.63
CA LEU A 5 -0.35 7.22 1.68
C LEU A 5 0.44 5.91 1.73
N ILE A 6 -0.29 4.81 1.86
CA ILE A 6 0.27 3.48 1.80
C ILE A 6 -0.02 2.92 0.41
N ILE A 7 1.02 2.56 -0.33
CA ILE A 7 0.89 2.03 -1.69
C ILE A 7 1.32 0.58 -1.70
N ASN A 8 0.40 -0.31 -2.10
CA ASN A 8 0.67 -1.74 -2.23
C ASN A 8 0.69 -2.15 -3.70
N GLY A 9 1.73 -2.87 -4.08
CA GLY A 9 1.93 -3.39 -5.43
C GLY A 9 1.20 -4.69 -5.73
N PRO A 10 1.69 -5.44 -6.72
CA PRO A 10 0.98 -6.62 -7.26
C PRO A 10 0.65 -7.67 -6.22
N ASN A 11 -0.54 -8.25 -6.35
CA ASN A 11 -1.04 -9.38 -5.57
C ASN A 11 -1.26 -9.11 -4.09
N LEU A 12 -0.97 -7.93 -3.60
CA LEU A 12 -1.19 -7.60 -2.19
C LEU A 12 -2.67 -7.44 -1.86
N ASN A 13 -3.51 -7.27 -2.87
CA ASN A 13 -4.96 -7.31 -2.72
C ASN A 13 -5.47 -8.72 -2.38
N LEU A 14 -4.62 -9.74 -2.51
CA LEU A 14 -4.97 -11.14 -2.22
C LEU A 14 -4.56 -11.60 -0.83
N LEU A 15 -4.03 -10.70 -0.01
CA LEU A 15 -3.68 -11.04 1.37
C LEU A 15 -4.91 -11.56 2.11
N GLY A 16 -4.72 -12.64 2.86
CA GLY A 16 -5.80 -13.28 3.60
C GLY A 16 -6.68 -14.20 2.76
N LYS A 17 -6.57 -14.14 1.44
CA LYS A 17 -7.34 -14.97 0.50
C LYS A 17 -6.47 -16.00 -0.19
N ARG A 18 -5.15 -15.78 -0.20
CA ARG A 18 -4.18 -16.62 -0.89
C ARG A 18 -3.20 -17.16 0.13
N GLU A 19 -3.11 -18.50 0.19
CA GLU A 19 -2.18 -19.19 1.08
C GLU A 19 -2.20 -18.65 2.52
N PRO A 20 -3.37 -18.70 3.21
CA PRO A 20 -3.50 -18.09 4.54
C PRO A 20 -2.51 -18.63 5.56
N GLY A 21 -2.09 -19.89 5.43
CA GLY A 21 -1.12 -20.49 6.34
C GLY A 21 0.28 -19.89 6.21
N VAL A 22 0.58 -19.24 5.09
CA VAL A 22 1.89 -18.63 4.82
C VAL A 22 1.86 -17.11 5.07
N TYR A 23 0.79 -16.45 4.60
CA TYR A 23 0.70 -14.99 4.64
C TYR A 23 -0.26 -14.47 5.70
N GLY A 24 -0.84 -15.34 6.53
CA GLY A 24 -1.83 -14.97 7.52
C GLY A 24 -3.25 -14.96 6.96
N ASN A 25 -4.22 -14.80 7.83
CA ASN A 25 -5.64 -14.83 7.48
C ASN A 25 -6.27 -13.46 7.28
N GLN A 26 -5.55 -12.39 7.62
CA GLN A 26 -6.08 -11.04 7.61
C GLN A 26 -5.82 -10.39 6.25
N SER A 27 -6.87 -9.82 5.64
CA SER A 27 -6.71 -9.03 4.43
C SER A 27 -6.05 -7.69 4.76
N PHE A 28 -5.51 -7.02 3.74
CA PHE A 28 -4.94 -5.70 3.97
C PHE A 28 -6.02 -4.69 4.38
N ASP A 29 -7.24 -4.82 3.84
CA ASP A 29 -8.33 -3.93 4.23
C ASP A 29 -8.61 -4.02 5.74
N GLU A 30 -8.62 -5.23 6.29
CA GLU A 30 -8.80 -5.44 7.72
C GLU A 30 -7.64 -4.87 8.52
N TYR A 31 -6.42 -5.11 8.07
CA TYR A 31 -5.22 -4.60 8.71
C TYR A 31 -5.17 -3.07 8.66
N PHE A 32 -5.61 -2.48 7.55
CA PHE A 32 -5.67 -1.03 7.41
C PHE A 32 -6.60 -0.41 8.46
N GLN A 33 -7.73 -1.04 8.75
CA GLN A 33 -8.61 -0.57 9.81
C GLN A 33 -7.94 -0.61 11.18
N VAL A 34 -7.14 -1.62 11.44
CA VAL A 34 -6.33 -1.73 12.67
C VAL A 34 -5.33 -0.58 12.74
N LEU A 35 -4.64 -0.29 11.65
CA LEU A 35 -3.67 0.80 11.59
C LEU A 35 -4.33 2.16 11.85
N LYS A 36 -5.51 2.39 11.29
CA LYS A 36 -6.24 3.64 11.50
C LYS A 36 -6.61 3.84 12.97
N LYS A 37 -6.98 2.77 13.65
CA LYS A 37 -7.29 2.82 15.09
C LYS A 37 -6.05 3.02 15.93
N LYS A 38 -4.91 2.44 15.52
CA LYS A 38 -3.66 2.54 16.24
C LYS A 38 -3.02 3.91 16.11
N TYR A 39 -3.24 4.59 15.00
CA TYR A 39 -2.66 5.90 14.72
C TYR A 39 -3.76 6.91 14.36
N PRO A 40 -4.64 7.25 15.32
CA PRO A 40 -5.80 8.09 15.03
C PRO A 40 -5.45 9.53 14.63
N ASP A 41 -4.24 9.99 14.96
CA ASP A 41 -3.79 11.34 14.63
C ASP A 41 -3.17 11.45 13.24
N ALA A 42 -3.01 10.32 12.54
CA ALA A 42 -2.49 10.31 11.19
C ALA A 42 -3.62 10.18 10.17
N GLY A 43 -3.54 10.94 9.09
CA GLY A 43 -4.47 10.79 7.97
C GLY A 43 -3.99 9.67 7.05
N LEU A 44 -4.33 8.44 7.36
CA LEU A 44 -3.91 7.28 6.59
C LEU A 44 -4.86 7.04 5.41
N GLU A 45 -4.27 6.85 4.24
CA GLU A 45 -4.99 6.46 3.02
C GLU A 45 -4.19 5.34 2.36
N TYR A 46 -4.83 4.56 1.48
CA TYR A 46 -4.08 3.54 0.79
C TYR A 46 -4.55 3.35 -0.65
N PHE A 47 -3.64 2.86 -1.48
CA PHE A 47 -3.86 2.57 -2.88
C PHE A 47 -3.16 1.26 -3.21
N GLN A 48 -3.81 0.42 -4.00
CA GLN A 48 -3.25 -0.85 -4.45
C GLN A 48 -3.43 -0.98 -5.95
N SER A 49 -2.41 -1.50 -6.62
CA SER A 49 -2.51 -1.82 -8.05
C SER A 49 -1.55 -2.93 -8.41
N ASN A 50 -1.94 -3.71 -9.41
CA ASN A 50 -1.08 -4.71 -10.02
C ASN A 50 -0.31 -4.14 -11.22
N HIS A 51 -0.54 -2.87 -11.57
CA HIS A 51 0.02 -2.23 -12.77
C HIS A 51 1.12 -1.25 -12.38
N GLU A 52 2.32 -1.46 -12.92
CA GLU A 52 3.46 -0.58 -12.65
C GLU A 52 3.15 0.89 -12.97
N GLY A 53 2.54 1.14 -14.14
CA GLY A 53 2.19 2.50 -14.55
C GLY A 53 1.27 3.20 -13.58
N ALA A 54 0.25 2.49 -13.07
CA ALA A 54 -0.67 3.05 -12.10
C ALA A 54 0.03 3.39 -10.78
N LEU A 55 0.98 2.56 -10.34
CA LEU A 55 1.76 2.82 -9.14
C LEU A 55 2.62 4.06 -9.31
N ILE A 56 3.28 4.19 -10.46
CA ILE A 56 4.12 5.35 -10.76
C ILE A 56 3.29 6.63 -10.82
N ASP A 57 2.15 6.59 -11.49
CA ASP A 57 1.24 7.73 -11.59
C ASP A 57 0.76 8.18 -10.21
N LYS A 58 0.46 7.21 -9.34
CA LYS A 58 0.01 7.52 -7.98
C LYS A 58 1.10 8.17 -7.16
N ILE A 59 2.34 7.70 -7.30
CA ILE A 59 3.50 8.32 -6.64
C ILE A 59 3.67 9.76 -7.11
N HIS A 60 3.58 10.02 -8.41
CA HIS A 60 3.69 11.37 -8.96
C HIS A 60 2.56 12.27 -8.46
N GLU A 61 1.33 11.76 -8.48
CA GLU A 61 0.16 12.51 -8.05
C GLU A 61 0.26 12.97 -6.60
N THR A 62 0.81 12.12 -5.74
CA THR A 62 0.78 12.34 -4.29
C THR A 62 2.09 12.86 -3.71
N GLY A 63 3.18 12.86 -4.49
CA GLY A 63 4.52 13.17 -4.00
C GLY A 63 4.67 14.55 -3.36
N PHE A 64 3.86 15.51 -3.77
CA PHE A 64 3.94 16.89 -3.26
C PHE A 64 2.76 17.26 -2.35
N SER A 65 1.77 16.40 -2.22
CA SER A 65 0.57 16.71 -1.44
C SER A 65 0.43 15.90 -0.15
N TYR A 66 1.20 14.83 -0.01
CA TYR A 66 1.21 14.00 1.19
C TYR A 66 2.50 14.22 1.98
N ASP A 67 2.43 14.02 3.30
CA ASP A 67 3.61 14.15 4.16
C ASP A 67 4.55 12.94 4.06
N GLY A 68 4.01 11.78 3.68
CA GLY A 68 4.82 10.58 3.52
C GLY A 68 4.13 9.53 2.68
N ILE A 69 4.93 8.64 2.11
CA ILE A 69 4.49 7.51 1.32
C ILE A 69 5.17 6.26 1.87
N VAL A 70 4.37 5.23 2.17
CA VAL A 70 4.87 3.91 2.53
C VAL A 70 4.62 3.00 1.35
N LEU A 71 5.68 2.53 0.70
CA LEU A 71 5.58 1.77 -0.54
C LEU A 71 5.99 0.32 -0.32
N ASN A 72 5.10 -0.61 -0.68
CA ASN A 72 5.43 -2.02 -0.84
C ASN A 72 5.19 -2.37 -2.30
N ALA A 73 6.25 -2.35 -3.10
CA ALA A 73 6.16 -2.54 -4.54
C ALA A 73 5.92 -4.01 -4.95
N GLY A 74 5.99 -4.93 -4.01
CA GLY A 74 5.82 -6.35 -4.32
C GLY A 74 6.89 -6.83 -5.30
N ALA A 75 6.47 -7.55 -6.34
CA ALA A 75 7.41 -8.08 -7.34
C ALA A 75 8.17 -6.98 -8.09
N TYR A 76 7.62 -5.78 -8.20
CA TYR A 76 8.31 -4.69 -8.87
C TYR A 76 9.55 -4.19 -8.12
N THR A 77 9.73 -4.59 -6.89
CA THR A 77 10.98 -4.35 -6.16
C THR A 77 12.19 -4.90 -6.92
N HIS A 78 12.00 -6.00 -7.63
CA HIS A 78 13.07 -6.70 -8.35
C HIS A 78 13.14 -6.36 -9.84
N THR A 79 12.08 -5.80 -10.41
CA THR A 79 11.98 -5.65 -11.88
C THR A 79 11.78 -4.23 -12.35
N SER A 80 11.19 -3.35 -11.55
CA SER A 80 10.93 -1.98 -11.99
C SER A 80 12.12 -1.07 -11.73
N VAL A 81 12.63 -0.46 -12.79
CA VAL A 81 13.67 0.57 -12.70
C VAL A 81 13.05 1.91 -12.30
N ALA A 82 11.78 2.15 -12.69
CA ALA A 82 11.10 3.42 -12.46
C ALA A 82 10.61 3.62 -11.02
N ILE A 83 10.21 2.53 -10.37
CA ILE A 83 9.79 2.57 -8.99
C ILE A 83 11.01 2.54 -8.08
#